data_35fada2c91e23a9ecf082cc85f9c1b43
#
_entry.id   35fada2c91e23a9ecf082cc85f9c1b43
#
_cell.length_a   1.000
_cell.length_b   1.000
_cell.length_c   1.000
_cell.angle_alpha   90.00
_cell.angle_beta   90.00
_cell.angle_gamma   90.00
#
_symmetry.space_group_name_H-M   'P 1'
#
loop_
_entity.id
_entity.type
_entity.pdbx_description
1 polymer ?
#
loop_
_entity_poly.entity_id
_entity_poly.type
_entity_poly.pdbx_seq_one_letter_code
_entity_poly.pdbx_strand_id
1 'polypeptide(L)'
;MAAAQGFEAGSHWLRDHPVPQETCYQYFKEALSVWSATQSQKWFLEHGVRMNCVAPGPVFTPILGDFVSMLGQERVQADAHRMLRPGFADVIAPVIAWLCSDQARWISGADLVVDGGVSAR
;
A
#
# COMPACT_ATOMS: atom_id res chain seq x y z
N MET A 1 -0.57 -7.63 -16.26
CA MET A 1 -1.07 -6.28 -16.63
C MET A 1 -0.18 -5.76 -17.73
N ALA A 2 -0.65 -5.75 -18.98
CA ALA A 2 0.04 -5.01 -20.03
C ALA A 2 0.04 -3.53 -19.62
N ALA A 3 1.18 -2.86 -19.79
CA ALA A 3 1.29 -1.45 -19.48
C ALA A 3 0.32 -0.67 -20.38
N ALA A 4 -0.87 -0.37 -19.85
CA ALA A 4 -1.83 0.46 -20.53
C ALA A 4 -1.23 1.85 -20.68
N GLN A 5 -1.04 2.30 -21.92
CA GLN A 5 -0.49 3.62 -22.20
C GLN A 5 -1.60 4.67 -22.01
N GLY A 6 -1.70 5.22 -20.79
CA GLY A 6 -2.61 6.28 -20.44
C GLY A 6 -3.96 5.81 -19.84
N PHE A 7 -4.72 6.79 -19.37
CA PHE A 7 -5.98 6.58 -18.65
C PHE A 7 -7.05 5.87 -19.49
N GLU A 8 -7.20 6.24 -20.76
CA GLU A 8 -8.21 5.64 -21.64
C GLU A 8 -7.96 4.16 -21.91
N ALA A 9 -6.69 3.80 -22.19
CA ALA A 9 -6.30 2.41 -22.40
C ALA A 9 -6.47 1.57 -21.13
N GLY A 10 -6.17 2.12 -19.96
CA GLY A 10 -6.42 1.48 -18.67
C GLY A 10 -7.90 1.28 -18.40
N SER A 11 -8.72 2.29 -18.68
CA SER A 11 -10.19 2.21 -18.53
C SER A 11 -10.81 1.21 -19.48
N HIS A 12 -10.28 1.10 -20.70
CA HIS A 12 -10.72 0.10 -21.68
C HIS A 12 -10.38 -1.32 -21.20
N TRP A 13 -9.15 -1.52 -20.75
CA TRP A 13 -8.71 -2.79 -20.20
C TRP A 13 -9.56 -3.27 -19.03
N LEU A 14 -9.91 -2.36 -18.10
CA LEU A 14 -10.77 -2.68 -16.95
C LEU A 14 -12.21 -3.05 -17.34
N ARG A 15 -12.74 -2.54 -18.45
CA ARG A 15 -14.04 -2.97 -18.98
C ARG A 15 -14.03 -4.42 -19.44
N ASP A 16 -12.92 -4.83 -20.06
CA ASP A 16 -12.75 -6.20 -20.58
C ASP A 16 -12.32 -7.19 -19.46
N HIS A 17 -11.76 -6.65 -18.35
CA HIS A 17 -11.25 -7.41 -17.21
C HIS A 17 -11.83 -6.83 -15.91
N PRO A 18 -13.12 -7.02 -15.65
CA PRO A 18 -13.77 -6.43 -14.48
C PRO A 18 -13.20 -6.99 -13.18
N VAL A 19 -12.89 -6.09 -12.25
CA VAL A 19 -12.44 -6.44 -10.89
C VAL A 19 -13.66 -6.46 -9.98
N PRO A 20 -13.91 -7.56 -9.23
CA PRO A 20 -15.03 -7.63 -8.29
C PRO A 20 -14.95 -6.51 -7.24
N GLN A 21 -16.10 -5.95 -6.86
CA GLN A 21 -16.17 -4.83 -5.92
C GLN A 21 -15.53 -5.18 -4.57
N GLU A 22 -15.70 -6.42 -4.11
CA GLU A 22 -15.21 -6.90 -2.82
C GLU A 22 -13.67 -6.96 -2.75
N THR A 23 -13.00 -7.08 -3.89
CA THR A 23 -11.54 -7.19 -3.98
C THR A 23 -10.88 -6.00 -4.67
N CYS A 24 -11.66 -5.04 -5.16
CA CYS A 24 -11.14 -3.94 -5.97
C CYS A 24 -10.09 -3.11 -5.20
N TYR A 25 -10.30 -2.87 -3.92
CA TYR A 25 -9.36 -2.11 -3.10
C TYR A 25 -7.99 -2.81 -3.04
N GLN A 26 -7.96 -4.11 -2.68
CA GLN A 26 -6.72 -4.88 -2.61
C GLN A 26 -6.03 -4.94 -3.97
N TYR A 27 -6.80 -5.22 -5.02
CA TYR A 27 -6.28 -5.30 -6.38
C TYR A 27 -5.55 -4.02 -6.79
N PHE A 28 -6.16 -2.85 -6.58
CA PHE A 28 -5.52 -1.59 -6.96
C PHE A 28 -4.36 -1.22 -6.05
N LYS A 29 -4.39 -1.58 -4.77
CA LYS A 29 -3.24 -1.38 -3.87
C LYS A 29 -2.05 -2.25 -4.25
N GLU A 30 -2.27 -3.53 -4.55
CA GLU A 30 -1.23 -4.43 -5.04
C GLU A 30 -0.67 -3.96 -6.39
N ALA A 31 -1.55 -3.54 -7.31
CA ALA A 31 -1.12 -2.97 -8.58
C ALA A 31 -0.24 -1.73 -8.40
N LEU A 32 -0.54 -0.87 -7.42
CA LEU A 32 0.27 0.30 -7.09
C LEU A 32 1.65 -0.10 -6.54
N SER A 33 1.72 -1.09 -5.64
CA SER A 33 2.98 -1.62 -5.10
C SER A 33 3.85 -2.20 -6.21
N VAL A 34 3.27 -3.03 -7.08
CA VAL A 34 3.98 -3.60 -8.25
C VAL A 34 4.45 -2.49 -9.20
N TRP A 35 3.60 -1.51 -9.49
CA TRP A 35 3.98 -0.37 -10.33
C TRP A 35 5.13 0.42 -9.71
N SER A 36 5.07 0.73 -8.43
CA SER A 36 6.13 1.45 -7.71
C SER A 36 7.45 0.69 -7.75
N ALA A 37 7.43 -0.61 -7.51
CA ALA A 37 8.63 -1.45 -7.57
C ALA A 37 9.23 -1.48 -8.99
N THR A 38 8.39 -1.65 -10.02
CA THR A 38 8.85 -1.75 -11.41
C THR A 38 9.33 -0.42 -11.99
N GLN A 39 8.81 0.72 -11.52
CA GLN A 39 9.20 2.04 -12.00
C GLN A 39 10.33 2.67 -11.18
N SER A 40 10.59 2.17 -9.97
CA SER A 40 11.51 2.79 -9.02
C SER A 40 12.91 3.00 -9.58
N GLN A 41 13.47 2.01 -10.28
CA GLN A 41 14.80 2.10 -10.88
C GLN A 41 14.87 3.17 -11.98
N LYS A 42 13.87 3.22 -12.84
CA LYS A 42 13.79 4.21 -13.91
C LYS A 42 13.76 5.62 -13.34
N TRP A 43 12.87 5.89 -12.37
CA TRP A 43 12.76 7.19 -11.74
C TRP A 43 14.02 7.60 -10.98
N PHE A 44 14.70 6.63 -10.35
CA PHE A 44 15.96 6.89 -9.68
C PHE A 44 17.06 7.31 -10.67
N LEU A 45 17.19 6.60 -11.80
CA LEU A 45 18.22 6.88 -12.80
C LEU A 45 17.96 8.18 -13.58
N GLU A 46 16.70 8.46 -13.90
CA GLU A 46 16.34 9.63 -14.72
C GLU A 46 16.20 10.91 -13.90
N HIS A 47 15.79 10.81 -12.64
CA HIS A 47 15.39 11.98 -11.83
C HIS A 47 16.03 12.05 -10.45
N GLY A 48 16.80 11.05 -10.04
CA GLY A 48 17.34 10.97 -8.68
C GLY A 48 16.27 10.76 -7.59
N VAL A 49 15.07 10.33 -7.99
CA VAL A 49 13.92 10.16 -7.09
C VAL A 49 13.76 8.70 -6.70
N ARG A 50 13.78 8.42 -5.41
CA ARG A 50 13.47 7.09 -4.86
C ARG A 50 11.96 6.92 -4.74
N MET A 51 11.48 5.73 -5.01
CA MET A 51 10.06 5.38 -4.92
C MET A 51 9.92 4.14 -4.06
N ASN A 52 9.17 4.24 -2.96
CA ASN A 52 8.90 3.13 -2.05
C ASN A 52 7.42 3.17 -1.65
N CYS A 53 6.89 2.02 -1.27
CA CYS A 53 5.59 1.90 -0.65
C CYS A 53 5.72 1.61 0.84
N VAL A 54 4.76 2.08 1.61
CA VAL A 54 4.54 1.67 3.00
C VAL A 54 3.17 1.01 3.05
N ALA A 55 3.13 -0.21 3.56
CA ALA A 55 1.91 -0.99 3.74
C ALA A 55 1.55 -1.05 5.24
N PRO A 56 0.77 -0.11 5.76
CA PRO A 56 0.35 -0.11 7.14
C PRO A 56 -0.63 -1.24 7.43
N GLY A 57 -0.57 -1.80 8.62
CA GLY A 57 -1.66 -2.59 9.18
C GLY A 57 -2.87 -1.73 9.56
N PRO A 58 -3.83 -2.27 10.32
CA PRO A 58 -4.96 -1.51 10.82
C PRO A 58 -4.50 -0.33 11.68
N VAL A 59 -4.76 0.89 11.20
CA VAL A 59 -4.39 2.15 11.85
C VAL A 59 -5.65 2.90 12.25
N PHE A 60 -5.71 3.37 13.48
CA PHE A 60 -6.81 4.19 13.98
C PHE A 60 -6.77 5.57 13.32
N THR A 61 -7.66 5.77 12.38
CA THR A 61 -7.86 7.01 11.62
C THR A 61 -9.36 7.19 11.37
N PRO A 62 -9.82 8.39 10.99
CA PRO A 62 -11.23 8.60 10.63
C PRO A 62 -11.76 7.65 9.54
N ILE A 63 -10.91 7.17 8.66
CA ILE A 63 -11.28 6.22 7.58
C ILE A 63 -11.48 4.78 8.08
N LEU A 64 -11.16 4.48 9.34
CA LEU A 64 -11.29 3.11 9.89
C LEU A 64 -12.72 2.60 9.83
N GLY A 65 -13.71 3.50 10.01
CA GLY A 65 -15.14 3.16 9.88
C GLY A 65 -15.49 2.61 8.50
N ASP A 66 -14.94 3.20 7.46
CA ASP A 66 -15.13 2.75 6.07
C ASP A 66 -14.49 1.38 5.84
N PHE A 67 -13.30 1.15 6.43
CA PHE A 67 -12.62 -0.14 6.38
C PHE A 67 -13.40 -1.23 7.12
N VAL A 68 -13.97 -0.93 8.28
CA VAL A 68 -14.84 -1.88 9.00
C VAL A 68 -16.05 -2.25 8.15
N SER A 69 -16.66 -1.28 7.47
CA SER A 69 -17.79 -1.52 6.57
C SER A 69 -17.41 -2.37 5.35
N MET A 70 -16.18 -2.24 4.86
CA MET A 70 -15.70 -2.93 3.66
C MET A 70 -15.16 -4.34 3.96
N LEU A 71 -14.38 -4.51 5.04
CA LEU A 71 -13.68 -5.75 5.38
C LEU A 71 -14.43 -6.62 6.37
N GLY A 72 -15.45 -6.08 7.03
CA GLY A 72 -16.19 -6.71 8.11
C GLY A 72 -15.55 -6.49 9.49
N GLN A 73 -16.42 -6.30 10.48
CA GLN A 73 -16.01 -6.00 11.86
C GLN A 73 -15.16 -7.12 12.48
N GLU A 74 -15.51 -8.38 12.21
CA GLU A 74 -14.80 -9.55 12.75
C GLU A 74 -13.34 -9.58 12.31
N ARG A 75 -13.06 -9.30 11.05
CA ARG A 75 -11.69 -9.28 10.51
C ARG A 75 -10.86 -8.16 11.12
N VAL A 76 -11.41 -6.96 11.18
CA VAL A 76 -10.72 -5.81 11.78
C VAL A 76 -10.45 -6.03 13.27
N GLN A 77 -11.39 -6.63 14.00
CA GLN A 77 -11.19 -6.98 15.41
C GLN A 77 -10.15 -8.08 15.59
N ALA A 78 -10.18 -9.13 14.77
CA ALA A 78 -9.19 -10.20 14.82
C ALA A 78 -7.75 -9.67 14.59
N ASP A 79 -7.57 -8.78 13.61
CA ASP A 79 -6.29 -8.16 13.33
C ASP A 79 -5.85 -7.23 14.48
N ALA A 80 -6.76 -6.47 15.05
CA ALA A 80 -6.48 -5.63 16.23
C ALA A 80 -6.05 -6.47 17.45
N HIS A 81 -6.67 -7.63 17.69
CA HIS A 81 -6.27 -8.55 18.75
C HIS A 81 -4.86 -9.13 18.53
N ARG A 82 -4.48 -9.43 17.30
CA ARG A 82 -3.16 -9.95 16.95
C ARG A 82 -2.04 -8.96 17.22
N MET A 83 -2.34 -7.66 17.14
CA MET A 83 -1.36 -6.57 17.35
C MET A 83 -1.20 -6.15 18.82
N LEU A 84 -1.93 -6.71 19.76
CA LEU A 84 -2.01 -6.28 21.17
C LEU A 84 -2.55 -4.85 21.37
N ARG A 85 -2.42 -3.99 20.38
CA ARG A 85 -2.98 -2.63 20.31
C ARG A 85 -3.16 -2.20 18.86
N PRO A 86 -4.13 -1.36 18.55
CA PRO A 86 -4.24 -0.76 17.21
C PRO A 86 -3.03 0.15 16.94
N GLY A 87 -2.65 0.25 15.66
CA GLY A 87 -1.69 1.25 15.21
C GLY A 87 -2.32 2.64 15.24
N PHE A 88 -1.50 3.66 15.48
CA PHE A 88 -1.87 5.05 15.31
C PHE A 88 -0.94 5.70 14.27
N ALA A 89 -1.29 6.89 13.79
CA ALA A 89 -0.49 7.59 12.79
C ALA A 89 0.96 7.84 13.26
N ASP A 90 1.18 7.98 14.55
CA ASP A 90 2.48 8.19 15.19
C ASP A 90 3.46 7.02 15.05
N VAL A 91 2.98 5.81 14.80
CA VAL A 91 3.86 4.65 14.52
C VAL A 91 4.17 4.48 13.04
N ILE A 92 3.38 5.07 12.15
CA ILE A 92 3.59 5.02 10.70
C ILE A 92 4.40 6.22 10.20
N ALA A 93 4.08 7.42 10.67
CA ALA A 93 4.70 8.66 10.21
C ALA A 93 6.25 8.68 10.35
N PRO A 94 6.86 8.18 11.44
CA PRO A 94 8.33 8.12 11.56
C PRO A 94 8.98 7.22 10.50
N VAL A 95 8.32 6.13 10.11
CA VAL A 95 8.81 5.21 9.07
C VAL A 95 8.83 5.92 7.71
N ILE A 96 7.76 6.66 7.40
CA ILE A 96 7.68 7.46 6.16
C ILE A 96 8.77 8.53 6.17
N ALA A 97 8.92 9.27 7.27
CA ALA A 97 9.94 10.30 7.41
C ALA A 97 11.37 9.73 7.25
N TRP A 98 11.63 8.55 7.84
CA TRP A 98 12.91 7.86 7.68
C TRP A 98 13.14 7.45 6.22
N LEU A 99 12.14 6.87 5.54
CA LEU A 99 12.25 6.52 4.12
C LEU A 99 12.52 7.73 3.23
N CYS A 100 12.07 8.92 3.62
CA CYS A 100 12.34 10.17 2.91
C CYS A 100 13.72 10.78 3.23
N SER A 101 14.43 10.28 4.25
CA SER A 101 15.72 10.81 4.67
C SER A 101 16.90 10.19 3.90
N ASP A 102 18.08 10.82 4.07
CA ASP A 102 19.35 10.29 3.52
C ASP A 102 19.77 8.96 4.15
N GLN A 103 19.26 8.62 5.34
CA GLN A 103 19.54 7.34 5.98
C GLN A 103 19.00 6.17 5.18
N ALA A 104 17.91 6.39 4.43
CA ALA A 104 17.30 5.41 3.53
C ALA A 104 17.71 5.60 2.06
N ARG A 105 18.80 6.32 1.77
CA ARG A 105 19.21 6.69 0.40
C ARG A 105 19.44 5.50 -0.56
N TRP A 106 19.64 4.30 -0.03
CA TRP A 106 19.87 3.10 -0.82
C TRP A 106 18.63 2.19 -0.93
N ILE A 107 17.47 2.67 -0.46
CA ILE A 107 16.20 1.95 -0.51
C ILE A 107 15.33 2.57 -1.59
N SER A 108 15.06 1.81 -2.66
CA SER A 108 14.14 2.18 -3.75
C SER A 108 13.46 0.93 -4.29
N GLY A 109 12.16 1.00 -4.54
CA GLY A 109 11.35 -0.12 -4.99
C GLY A 109 10.88 -1.06 -3.88
N ALA A 110 11.09 -0.69 -2.61
CA ALA A 110 10.63 -1.49 -1.49
C ALA A 110 9.12 -1.30 -1.24
N ASP A 111 8.47 -2.39 -0.83
CA ASP A 111 7.16 -2.38 -0.18
C ASP A 111 7.36 -2.74 1.29
N LEU A 112 7.34 -1.74 2.16
CA LEU A 112 7.66 -1.89 3.57
C LEU A 112 6.39 -2.09 4.39
N VAL A 113 6.23 -3.31 4.90
CA VAL A 113 5.12 -3.66 5.78
C VAL A 113 5.35 -3.06 7.18
N VAL A 114 4.37 -2.30 7.68
CA VAL A 114 4.38 -1.64 9.00
C VAL A 114 3.04 -1.91 9.68
N ASP A 115 2.85 -3.15 10.12
CA ASP A 115 1.56 -3.69 10.54
C ASP A 115 1.55 -4.33 11.93
N GLY A 116 2.61 -4.13 12.72
CA GLY A 116 2.74 -4.76 14.03
C GLY A 116 2.94 -6.28 13.96
N GLY A 117 3.31 -6.83 12.80
CA GLY A 117 3.54 -8.26 12.60
C GLY A 117 2.29 -9.07 12.25
N VAL A 118 1.16 -8.41 11.96
CA VAL A 118 -0.12 -9.09 11.63
C VAL A 118 0.01 -9.99 10.40
N SER A 119 0.75 -9.56 9.39
CA SER A 119 0.96 -10.32 8.16
C SER A 119 2.16 -11.29 8.23
N ALA A 120 2.97 -11.22 9.26
CA ALA A 120 4.09 -12.16 9.46
C ALA A 120 3.54 -13.57 9.73
N ARG A 121 4.04 -14.57 8.99
CA ARG A 121 3.66 -15.98 9.10
C ARG A 121 4.87 -16.80 9.52
#